data_fdc3bd139c8ecb1be5fa0fd77c1d4e05
#
_entry.id   fdc3bd139c8ecb1be5fa0fd77c1d4e05
#
_cell.length_a   1.000
_cell.length_b   1.000
_cell.length_c   1.000
_cell.angle_alpha   90.00
_cell.angle_beta   90.00
_cell.angle_gamma   90.00
#
_symmetry.space_group_name_H-M   'P 1'
#
loop_
_entity.id
_entity.type
_entity.pdbx_description
1 polymer ?
#
loop_
_entity_poly.entity_id
_entity_poly.type
_entity_poly.pdbx_seq_one_letter_code
_entity_poly.pdbx_strand_id
1 'polypeptide(L)'
;SACEKDGDKIYLQSLESNNLMATTDRVELNADLAQEIVVSLAWTDRTIQISDPAVGTTVTVTNYVEASLSEDFSTTVSKTATTSLSIAFTGLELNSLASEIGAVTGRNNKIYFRLAGTTGTNIPLVYSNVVSIDVTPYKMDMNTGTVILSNDQTENLGETGVTFYSPDADGIYSGFISIPEAWYHILLKEGDGSIWGTSGSVGGFHL
;
A
#
# COMPACT_ATOMS: atom_id res chain seq x y z
N SER A 1 -17.54 44.01 38.63
CA SER A 1 -17.89 43.86 37.20
C SER A 1 -16.72 43.12 36.51
N ALA A 2 -16.82 41.83 36.38
CA ALA A 2 -15.88 41.05 35.61
C ALA A 2 -16.32 41.13 34.13
N CYS A 3 -15.49 41.79 33.31
CA CYS A 3 -15.57 41.61 31.86
C CYS A 3 -15.02 40.20 31.55
N GLU A 4 -15.86 39.23 31.37
CA GLU A 4 -15.53 38.07 30.58
C GLU A 4 -15.31 38.53 29.15
N LYS A 5 -14.05 38.60 28.77
CA LYS A 5 -13.69 38.76 27.39
C LYS A 5 -13.91 37.39 26.76
N ASP A 6 -15.09 37.17 26.21
CA ASP A 6 -15.38 36.04 25.33
C ASP A 6 -14.42 36.21 24.15
N GLY A 7 -13.31 35.51 24.21
CA GLY A 7 -12.38 35.45 23.08
C GLY A 7 -13.12 34.83 21.91
N ASP A 8 -13.12 35.49 20.76
CA ASP A 8 -13.72 34.96 19.55
C ASP A 8 -13.23 33.52 19.32
N LYS A 9 -14.13 32.57 19.53
CA LYS A 9 -13.82 31.15 19.32
C LYS A 9 -13.83 30.90 17.82
N ILE A 10 -12.68 30.48 17.31
CA ILE A 10 -12.53 30.07 15.91
C ILE A 10 -13.04 28.65 15.79
N TYR A 11 -13.98 28.43 14.90
CA TYR A 11 -14.55 27.13 14.63
C TYR A 11 -14.19 26.67 13.22
N LEU A 12 -13.89 25.39 13.08
CA LEU A 12 -13.89 24.73 11.78
C LEU A 12 -15.32 24.68 11.26
N GLN A 13 -15.60 25.35 10.16
CA GLN A 13 -16.94 25.40 9.59
C GLN A 13 -17.24 24.20 8.71
N SER A 14 -16.31 23.85 7.85
CA SER A 14 -16.45 22.68 6.98
C SER A 14 -15.13 22.17 6.47
N LEU A 15 -15.13 20.91 6.10
CA LEU A 15 -14.09 20.26 5.33
C LEU A 15 -14.76 19.71 4.06
N GLU A 16 -14.37 20.23 2.89
CA GLU A 16 -14.95 19.77 1.62
C GLU A 16 -14.44 18.37 1.24
N SER A 17 -15.28 17.61 0.53
CA SER A 17 -14.88 16.30 0.03
C SER A 17 -13.86 16.42 -1.11
N ASN A 18 -12.93 15.45 -1.19
CA ASN A 18 -11.99 15.36 -2.31
C ASN A 18 -12.63 14.63 -3.49
N ASN A 19 -12.02 14.84 -4.66
CA ASN A 19 -12.24 14.01 -5.83
C ASN A 19 -11.14 12.95 -5.91
N LEU A 20 -11.48 11.71 -5.54
CA LEU A 20 -10.59 10.56 -5.62
C LEU A 20 -10.62 9.97 -7.03
N MET A 21 -9.46 9.70 -7.59
CA MET A 21 -9.28 9.07 -8.90
C MET A 21 -8.31 7.89 -8.78
N ALA A 22 -8.49 6.87 -9.62
CA ALA A 22 -7.59 5.73 -9.77
C ALA A 22 -6.99 5.72 -11.18
N THR A 23 -5.77 5.23 -11.31
CA THR A 23 -5.06 5.13 -12.60
C THR A 23 -5.57 3.99 -13.48
N THR A 24 -6.27 3.03 -12.89
CA THR A 24 -6.86 1.89 -13.60
C THR A 24 -8.15 1.44 -12.90
N ASP A 25 -9.00 0.77 -13.62
CA ASP A 25 -10.22 0.15 -13.12
C ASP A 25 -10.12 -1.38 -12.99
N ARG A 26 -8.99 -1.97 -13.44
CA ARG A 26 -8.77 -3.42 -13.40
C ARG A 26 -7.30 -3.79 -13.22
N VAL A 27 -7.04 -4.78 -12.36
CA VAL A 27 -5.71 -5.36 -12.13
C VAL A 27 -5.81 -6.88 -11.98
N GLU A 28 -5.04 -7.61 -12.77
CA GLU A 28 -4.79 -9.05 -12.59
C GLU A 28 -3.41 -9.21 -11.95
N LEU A 29 -3.39 -9.61 -10.68
CA LEU A 29 -2.17 -9.75 -9.90
C LEU A 29 -1.51 -11.10 -10.11
N ASN A 30 -0.18 -11.09 -10.07
CA ASN A 30 0.67 -12.28 -10.05
C ASN A 30 2.00 -11.95 -9.35
N ALA A 31 2.80 -12.96 -9.05
CA ALA A 31 4.08 -12.79 -8.33
C ALA A 31 5.10 -11.93 -9.10
N ASP A 32 5.05 -11.89 -10.42
CA ASP A 32 5.98 -11.09 -11.24
C ASP A 32 5.73 -9.58 -11.10
N LEU A 33 4.50 -9.20 -10.76
CA LEU A 33 4.11 -7.81 -10.51
C LEU A 33 4.33 -7.36 -9.05
N ALA A 34 4.87 -8.23 -8.20
CA ALA A 34 4.95 -7.97 -6.76
C ALA A 34 5.68 -6.65 -6.43
N GLN A 35 6.72 -6.29 -7.17
CA GLN A 35 7.51 -5.07 -6.97
C GLN A 35 7.08 -3.90 -7.89
N GLU A 36 6.19 -4.15 -8.83
CA GLU A 36 5.72 -3.15 -9.78
C GLU A 36 4.55 -2.35 -9.21
N ILE A 37 4.50 -1.04 -9.48
CA ILE A 37 3.31 -0.23 -9.16
C ILE A 37 2.21 -0.62 -10.14
N VAL A 38 1.12 -1.18 -9.60
CA VAL A 38 -0.01 -1.67 -10.40
C VAL A 38 -1.21 -0.73 -10.39
N VAL A 39 -1.34 0.11 -9.37
CA VAL A 39 -2.36 1.14 -9.27
C VAL A 39 -1.88 2.30 -8.42
N SER A 40 -2.31 3.49 -8.80
CA SER A 40 -2.16 4.69 -7.97
C SER A 40 -3.53 5.34 -7.79
N LEU A 41 -3.76 5.82 -6.57
CA LEU A 41 -4.90 6.65 -6.21
C LEU A 41 -4.38 8.07 -6.00
N ALA A 42 -5.08 9.05 -6.55
CA ALA A 42 -4.74 10.46 -6.41
C ALA A 42 -6.00 11.28 -6.13
N TRP A 43 -5.81 12.42 -5.49
CA TRP A 43 -6.89 13.34 -5.12
C TRP A 43 -6.41 14.77 -5.06
N THR A 44 -7.36 15.70 -5.09
CA THR A 44 -7.07 17.11 -4.87
C THR A 44 -6.97 17.42 -3.38
N ASP A 45 -6.25 18.47 -3.03
CA ASP A 45 -6.20 18.93 -1.65
C ASP A 45 -7.58 19.37 -1.16
N ARG A 46 -7.83 19.21 0.13
CA ARG A 46 -9.11 19.60 0.73
C ARG A 46 -9.14 21.08 1.03
N THR A 47 -10.26 21.72 0.73
CA THR A 47 -10.52 23.06 1.19
C THR A 47 -11.02 23.04 2.63
N ILE A 48 -10.35 23.78 3.50
CA ILE A 48 -10.73 23.95 4.90
C ILE A 48 -11.37 25.32 5.05
N GLN A 49 -12.60 25.33 5.55
CA GLN A 49 -13.30 26.57 5.89
C GLN A 49 -13.29 26.79 7.40
N ILE A 50 -12.81 27.96 7.82
CA ILE A 50 -12.78 28.41 9.21
C ILE A 50 -13.64 29.65 9.38
N SER A 51 -14.14 29.87 10.61
CA SER A 51 -15.05 31.00 10.91
C SER A 51 -14.37 32.35 10.77
N ASP A 52 -13.08 32.46 10.93
CA ASP A 52 -12.30 33.67 10.77
C ASP A 52 -11.04 33.42 9.90
N PRO A 53 -11.11 33.75 8.58
CA PRO A 53 -9.98 33.58 7.67
C PRO A 53 -8.77 34.46 7.98
N ALA A 54 -8.93 35.54 8.77
CA ALA A 54 -7.86 36.45 9.11
C ALA A 54 -6.88 35.86 10.15
N VAL A 55 -7.29 34.82 10.85
CA VAL A 55 -6.42 34.08 11.77
C VAL A 55 -5.69 33.00 11.00
N GLY A 56 -4.41 33.20 10.71
CA GLY A 56 -3.54 32.29 9.98
C GLY A 56 -3.27 30.98 10.75
N THR A 57 -4.30 30.24 11.06
CA THR A 57 -4.18 28.92 11.72
C THR A 57 -4.00 27.84 10.66
N THR A 58 -2.86 27.18 10.68
CA THR A 58 -2.62 26.00 9.83
C THR A 58 -3.38 24.82 10.44
N VAL A 59 -4.37 24.31 9.72
CA VAL A 59 -5.10 23.09 10.10
C VAL A 59 -4.57 21.95 9.24
N THR A 60 -4.03 20.92 9.90
CA THR A 60 -3.53 19.72 9.20
C THR A 60 -4.67 18.74 9.02
N VAL A 61 -4.89 18.28 7.79
CA VAL A 61 -5.82 17.21 7.47
C VAL A 61 -5.06 15.89 7.42
N THR A 62 -5.51 14.92 8.19
CA THR A 62 -5.07 13.53 8.05
C THR A 62 -6.06 12.80 7.17
N ASN A 63 -5.57 12.22 6.09
CA ASN A 63 -6.35 11.38 5.20
C ASN A 63 -6.05 9.90 5.48
N TYR A 64 -7.09 9.09 5.40
CA TYR A 64 -7.02 7.64 5.39
C TYR A 64 -7.57 7.15 4.06
N VAL A 65 -6.81 6.34 3.34
CA VAL A 65 -7.34 5.57 2.22
C VAL A 65 -8.01 4.35 2.82
N GLU A 66 -9.31 4.23 2.62
CA GLU A 66 -10.12 3.09 3.04
C GLU A 66 -10.41 2.20 1.84
N ALA A 67 -10.28 0.88 2.03
CA ALA A 67 -10.60 -0.14 1.04
C ALA A 67 -11.55 -1.19 1.62
N SER A 68 -12.54 -1.62 0.84
CA SER A 68 -13.52 -2.63 1.24
C SER A 68 -14.06 -3.39 0.04
N LEU A 69 -14.60 -4.60 0.27
CA LEU A 69 -15.39 -5.34 -0.73
C LEU A 69 -16.83 -4.86 -0.84
N SER A 70 -17.27 -4.00 0.08
CA SER A 70 -18.62 -3.43 0.09
C SER A 70 -18.58 -1.95 -0.24
N GLU A 71 -19.41 -1.50 -1.17
CA GLU A 71 -19.49 -0.10 -1.60
C GLU A 71 -19.88 0.86 -0.48
N ASP A 72 -20.65 0.39 0.48
CA ASP A 72 -21.07 1.14 1.67
C ASP A 72 -20.06 1.02 2.84
N PHE A 73 -18.95 0.27 2.64
CA PHE A 73 -17.93 0.01 3.66
C PHE A 73 -18.49 -0.64 4.94
N SER A 74 -19.54 -1.44 4.81
CA SER A 74 -20.18 -2.17 5.92
C SER A 74 -19.46 -3.47 6.30
N THR A 75 -18.54 -3.96 5.46
CA THR A 75 -17.71 -5.14 5.72
C THR A 75 -16.32 -4.74 6.24
N THR A 76 -15.37 -5.69 6.26
CA THR A 76 -13.98 -5.40 6.64
C THR A 76 -13.42 -4.23 5.83
N VAL A 77 -12.83 -3.26 6.53
CA VAL A 77 -12.22 -2.08 5.94
C VAL A 77 -10.75 -2.03 6.29
N SER A 78 -9.90 -2.03 5.28
CA SER A 78 -8.48 -1.68 5.44
C SER A 78 -8.31 -0.17 5.43
N LYS A 79 -7.41 0.36 6.28
CA LYS A 79 -7.16 1.80 6.43
C LYS A 79 -5.68 2.10 6.39
N THR A 80 -5.28 2.93 5.44
CA THR A 80 -3.90 3.41 5.31
C THR A 80 -3.85 4.92 5.49
N ALA A 81 -3.16 5.39 6.53
CA ALA A 81 -2.98 6.82 6.77
C ALA A 81 -1.97 7.42 5.79
N THR A 82 -2.24 8.63 5.32
CA THR A 82 -1.33 9.36 4.43
C THR A 82 -1.45 10.87 4.61
N THR A 83 -0.33 11.56 4.44
CA THR A 83 -0.25 13.02 4.36
C THR A 83 -0.01 13.51 2.93
N SER A 84 0.20 12.60 1.99
CA SER A 84 0.38 12.89 0.56
C SER A 84 -0.95 13.10 -0.14
N LEU A 85 -0.93 13.59 -1.37
CA LEU A 85 -2.10 13.72 -2.26
C LEU A 85 -2.27 12.53 -3.20
N SER A 86 -1.48 11.49 -2.98
CA SER A 86 -1.55 10.23 -3.72
C SER A 86 -1.00 9.09 -2.90
N ILE A 87 -1.40 7.88 -3.28
CA ILE A 87 -0.82 6.62 -2.80
C ILE A 87 -0.69 5.68 -3.98
N ALA A 88 0.42 4.96 -4.05
CA ALA A 88 0.64 3.92 -5.03
C ALA A 88 0.70 2.57 -4.33
N PHE A 89 0.19 1.53 -4.98
CA PHE A 89 0.26 0.15 -4.52
C PHE A 89 1.08 -0.67 -5.50
N THR A 90 2.06 -1.37 -4.99
CA THR A 90 2.72 -2.45 -5.72
C THR A 90 1.78 -3.66 -5.83
N GLY A 91 2.12 -4.61 -6.72
CA GLY A 91 1.35 -5.85 -6.84
C GLY A 91 1.25 -6.60 -5.52
N LEU A 92 2.35 -6.67 -4.76
CA LEU A 92 2.38 -7.32 -3.45
C LEU A 92 1.50 -6.58 -2.43
N GLU A 93 1.60 -5.26 -2.35
CA GLU A 93 0.80 -4.45 -1.42
C GLU A 93 -0.70 -4.56 -1.72
N LEU A 94 -1.09 -4.50 -3.01
CA LEU A 94 -2.48 -4.64 -3.40
C LEU A 94 -3.00 -6.07 -3.15
N ASN A 95 -2.17 -7.09 -3.38
CA ASN A 95 -2.52 -8.48 -3.09
C ASN A 95 -2.72 -8.72 -1.58
N SER A 96 -1.86 -8.14 -0.75
CA SER A 96 -1.96 -8.21 0.72
C SER A 96 -3.21 -7.47 1.22
N LEU A 97 -3.48 -6.28 0.70
CA LEU A 97 -4.70 -5.52 1.02
C LEU A 97 -5.96 -6.30 0.62
N ALA A 98 -5.98 -6.89 -0.58
CA ALA A 98 -7.10 -7.72 -1.04
C ALA A 98 -7.34 -8.91 -0.11
N SER A 99 -6.28 -9.59 0.34
CA SER A 99 -6.35 -10.67 1.32
C SER A 99 -6.89 -10.20 2.67
N GLU A 100 -6.41 -9.07 3.18
CA GLU A 100 -6.85 -8.46 4.45
C GLU A 100 -8.35 -8.21 4.49
N ILE A 101 -8.91 -7.69 3.40
CA ILE A 101 -10.37 -7.41 3.31
C ILE A 101 -11.21 -8.62 2.92
N GLY A 102 -10.60 -9.80 2.71
CA GLY A 102 -11.28 -11.06 2.44
C GLY A 102 -11.59 -11.33 0.96
N ALA A 103 -10.85 -10.73 0.03
CA ALA A 103 -11.00 -11.02 -1.39
C ALA A 103 -10.66 -12.48 -1.72
N VAL A 104 -11.41 -13.06 -2.65
CA VAL A 104 -11.24 -14.46 -3.06
C VAL A 104 -10.11 -14.57 -4.08
N THR A 105 -9.08 -15.32 -3.74
CA THR A 105 -7.92 -15.58 -4.60
C THR A 105 -8.33 -16.26 -5.91
N GLY A 106 -7.71 -15.85 -7.02
CA GLY A 106 -7.94 -16.42 -8.35
C GLY A 106 -9.29 -16.05 -8.98
N ARG A 107 -10.02 -15.12 -8.36
CA ARG A 107 -11.29 -14.58 -8.89
C ARG A 107 -11.25 -13.08 -8.93
N ASN A 108 -12.03 -12.50 -9.85
CA ASN A 108 -12.23 -11.07 -9.87
C ASN A 108 -13.07 -10.64 -8.65
N ASN A 109 -12.54 -9.68 -7.89
CA ASN A 109 -13.22 -9.03 -6.78
C ASN A 109 -13.28 -7.54 -7.05
N LYS A 110 -14.44 -6.93 -6.83
CA LYS A 110 -14.57 -5.48 -6.89
C LYS A 110 -14.19 -4.89 -5.55
N ILE A 111 -13.11 -4.12 -5.54
CA ILE A 111 -12.62 -3.43 -4.34
C ILE A 111 -12.98 -1.96 -4.46
N TYR A 112 -13.62 -1.44 -3.44
CA TYR A 112 -14.04 -0.04 -3.34
C TYR A 112 -13.06 0.74 -2.49
N PHE A 113 -12.71 1.94 -2.95
CA PHE A 113 -11.79 2.84 -2.27
C PHE A 113 -12.46 4.19 -2.04
N ARG A 114 -12.20 4.80 -0.89
CA ARG A 114 -12.54 6.18 -0.59
C ARG A 114 -11.48 6.81 0.30
N LEU A 115 -11.48 8.13 0.36
CA LEU A 115 -10.73 8.87 1.37
C LEU A 115 -11.65 9.18 2.54
N ALA A 116 -11.14 8.98 3.75
CA ALA A 116 -11.72 9.48 4.98
C ALA A 116 -10.76 10.53 5.56
N GLY A 117 -11.19 11.76 5.71
CA GLY A 117 -10.34 12.84 6.22
C GLY A 117 -10.87 13.43 7.49
N THR A 118 -9.95 13.80 8.39
CA THR A 118 -10.26 14.50 9.65
C THR A 118 -9.20 15.51 9.98
N THR A 119 -9.58 16.53 10.72
CA THR A 119 -8.67 17.52 11.31
C THR A 119 -8.43 17.30 12.80
N GLY A 120 -9.03 16.25 13.38
CA GLY A 120 -8.85 15.90 14.79
C GLY A 120 -9.80 14.81 15.26
N THR A 121 -9.54 14.28 16.44
CA THR A 121 -10.26 13.11 17.00
C THR A 121 -11.76 13.35 17.27
N ASN A 122 -12.17 14.61 17.47
CA ASN A 122 -13.55 14.98 17.78
C ASN A 122 -14.30 15.57 16.58
N ILE A 123 -13.72 15.50 15.39
CA ILE A 123 -14.34 16.03 14.17
C ILE A 123 -14.81 14.85 13.32
N PRO A 124 -16.07 14.87 12.84
CA PRO A 124 -16.57 13.83 11.98
C PRO A 124 -15.71 13.64 10.74
N LEU A 125 -15.54 12.38 10.32
CA LEU A 125 -14.86 12.07 9.07
C LEU A 125 -15.65 12.63 7.88
N VAL A 126 -14.93 13.20 6.93
CA VAL A 126 -15.46 13.61 5.63
C VAL A 126 -14.94 12.69 4.57
N TYR A 127 -15.84 12.12 3.78
CA TYR A 127 -15.50 11.13 2.77
C TYR A 127 -15.43 11.75 1.37
N SER A 128 -14.57 11.19 0.52
CA SER A 128 -14.55 11.45 -0.92
C SER A 128 -15.66 10.68 -1.63
N ASN A 129 -15.74 10.86 -2.96
CA ASN A 129 -16.39 9.88 -3.82
C ASN A 129 -15.74 8.51 -3.66
N VAL A 130 -16.48 7.47 -4.02
CA VAL A 130 -16.00 6.08 -4.07
C VAL A 130 -15.51 5.78 -5.49
N VAL A 131 -14.32 5.15 -5.60
CA VAL A 131 -13.85 4.53 -6.83
C VAL A 131 -13.78 3.02 -6.64
N SER A 132 -13.95 2.25 -7.71
CA SER A 132 -13.85 0.80 -7.65
C SER A 132 -12.83 0.28 -8.65
N ILE A 133 -12.13 -0.78 -8.24
CA ILE A 133 -11.14 -1.47 -9.07
C ILE A 133 -11.46 -2.95 -9.02
N ASP A 134 -11.53 -3.58 -10.19
CA ASP A 134 -11.66 -5.02 -10.33
C ASP A 134 -10.28 -5.66 -10.14
N VAL A 135 -10.10 -6.42 -9.06
CA VAL A 135 -8.82 -7.04 -8.70
C VAL A 135 -8.94 -8.54 -8.66
N THR A 136 -8.04 -9.22 -9.35
CA THR A 136 -7.88 -10.68 -9.26
C THR A 136 -6.60 -10.99 -8.48
N PRO A 137 -6.71 -11.32 -7.16
CA PRO A 137 -5.54 -11.67 -6.34
C PRO A 137 -4.99 -13.03 -6.71
N TYR A 138 -3.68 -13.22 -6.49
CA TYR A 138 -3.02 -14.51 -6.63
C TYR A 138 -2.74 -15.16 -5.28
N LYS A 139 -2.63 -16.50 -5.29
CA LYS A 139 -2.24 -17.25 -4.10
C LYS A 139 -0.74 -17.04 -3.82
N MET A 140 -0.42 -16.59 -2.62
CA MET A 140 0.96 -16.53 -2.14
C MET A 140 1.39 -17.91 -1.69
N ASP A 141 2.39 -18.50 -2.39
CA ASP A 141 2.97 -19.79 -2.06
C ASP A 141 4.28 -19.58 -1.30
N MET A 142 4.22 -19.70 0.02
CA MET A 142 5.37 -19.52 0.91
C MET A 142 6.17 -20.81 1.14
N ASN A 143 5.79 -21.92 0.50
CA ASN A 143 6.53 -23.20 0.60
C ASN A 143 7.73 -23.27 -0.35
N THR A 144 7.83 -22.35 -1.29
CA THR A 144 8.92 -22.29 -2.27
C THR A 144 9.50 -20.89 -2.38
N GLY A 145 10.78 -20.83 -2.75
CA GLY A 145 11.48 -19.60 -3.10
C GLY A 145 12.44 -19.84 -4.26
N THR A 146 12.56 -18.85 -5.14
CA THR A 146 13.49 -18.90 -6.28
C THR A 146 14.76 -18.14 -5.94
N VAL A 147 15.91 -18.75 -6.22
CA VAL A 147 17.20 -18.11 -5.99
C VAL A 147 17.57 -17.21 -7.15
N ILE A 148 17.99 -15.99 -6.83
CA ILE A 148 18.52 -15.00 -7.75
C ILE A 148 19.98 -14.77 -7.38
N LEU A 149 20.87 -14.72 -8.36
CA LEU A 149 22.26 -14.33 -8.18
C LEU A 149 22.45 -12.85 -8.47
N SER A 150 23.31 -12.19 -7.68
CA SER A 150 23.66 -10.80 -7.85
C SER A 150 25.17 -10.62 -7.81
N ASN A 151 25.70 -9.71 -8.61
CA ASN A 151 27.12 -9.37 -8.61
C ASN A 151 27.47 -8.13 -7.76
N ASP A 152 26.58 -7.68 -6.92
CA ASP A 152 26.68 -6.57 -5.94
C ASP A 152 27.05 -5.18 -6.49
N GLN A 153 27.68 -5.10 -7.63
CA GLN A 153 28.22 -3.83 -8.16
C GLN A 153 27.33 -3.19 -9.22
N THR A 154 26.48 -3.97 -9.80
CA THR A 154 25.50 -3.54 -10.80
C THR A 154 24.17 -4.19 -10.44
N GLU A 155 23.10 -3.57 -10.79
CA GLU A 155 21.75 -4.16 -10.63
C GLU A 155 21.53 -5.41 -11.51
N ASN A 156 22.60 -6.11 -11.85
CA ASN A 156 22.54 -7.30 -12.68
C ASN A 156 22.07 -8.48 -11.84
N LEU A 157 20.83 -8.85 -12.04
CA LEU A 157 20.19 -9.98 -11.38
C LEU A 157 20.09 -11.15 -12.37
N GLY A 158 20.64 -12.29 -11.98
CA GLY A 158 20.55 -13.53 -12.75
C GLY A 158 19.57 -14.50 -12.10
N GLU A 159 18.41 -14.70 -12.70
CA GLU A 159 17.52 -15.78 -12.26
C GLU A 159 18.15 -17.14 -12.58
N THR A 160 18.28 -17.98 -11.55
CA THR A 160 18.95 -19.28 -11.68
C THR A 160 17.98 -20.40 -12.07
N GLY A 161 16.67 -20.18 -11.87
CA GLY A 161 15.66 -21.23 -11.96
C GLY A 161 15.73 -22.27 -10.84
N VAL A 162 16.62 -22.08 -9.86
CA VAL A 162 16.76 -22.99 -8.72
C VAL A 162 15.73 -22.66 -7.67
N THR A 163 14.99 -23.68 -7.23
CA THR A 163 13.98 -23.55 -6.18
C THR A 163 14.53 -24.06 -4.86
N PHE A 164 14.38 -23.25 -3.82
CA PHE A 164 14.53 -23.65 -2.43
C PHE A 164 13.17 -23.91 -1.82
N TYR A 165 13.11 -24.77 -0.82
CA TYR A 165 11.87 -25.26 -0.23
C TYR A 165 11.79 -24.90 1.25
N SER A 166 10.62 -24.45 1.67
CA SER A 166 10.21 -24.23 3.07
C SER A 166 8.97 -25.09 3.34
N PRO A 167 9.12 -26.35 3.74
CA PRO A 167 7.98 -27.27 3.91
C PRO A 167 6.93 -26.75 4.89
N ASP A 168 7.36 -26.04 5.93
CA ASP A 168 6.51 -25.51 6.99
C ASP A 168 6.05 -24.06 6.72
N ALA A 169 6.49 -23.45 5.60
CA ALA A 169 6.21 -22.05 5.24
C ALA A 169 6.57 -21.06 6.37
N ASP A 170 7.67 -21.33 7.08
CA ASP A 170 8.13 -20.60 8.27
C ASP A 170 9.23 -19.58 7.98
N GLY A 171 9.57 -19.38 6.69
CA GLY A 171 10.64 -18.50 6.24
C GLY A 171 12.03 -19.15 6.26
N ILE A 172 12.14 -20.42 6.61
CA ILE A 172 13.38 -21.19 6.54
C ILE A 172 13.40 -22.00 5.24
N TYR A 173 14.31 -21.65 4.35
CA TYR A 173 14.44 -22.27 3.03
C TYR A 173 15.70 -23.13 2.94
N SER A 174 15.59 -24.29 2.32
CA SER A 174 16.69 -25.22 2.09
C SER A 174 16.76 -25.65 0.64
N GLY A 175 17.98 -25.77 0.13
CA GLY A 175 18.23 -26.19 -1.25
C GLY A 175 19.72 -26.22 -1.57
N PHE A 176 20.03 -26.60 -2.78
CA PHE A 176 21.40 -26.64 -3.29
C PHE A 176 21.51 -25.82 -4.57
N ILE A 177 22.56 -25.03 -4.69
CA ILE A 177 22.86 -24.25 -5.87
C ILE A 177 24.35 -24.33 -6.20
N SER A 178 24.65 -24.34 -7.49
CA SER A 178 26.02 -24.15 -7.98
C SER A 178 26.17 -22.68 -8.40
N ILE A 179 27.13 -21.99 -7.79
CA ILE A 179 27.35 -20.57 -8.00
C ILE A 179 28.57 -20.36 -8.88
N PRO A 180 28.43 -19.72 -10.05
CA PRO A 180 29.54 -19.30 -10.86
C PRO A 180 30.43 -18.28 -10.16
N GLU A 181 31.73 -18.31 -10.42
CA GLU A 181 32.76 -17.50 -9.75
C GLU A 181 32.56 -15.99 -9.82
N ALA A 182 31.73 -15.48 -10.75
CA ALA A 182 31.44 -14.05 -10.90
C ALA A 182 30.28 -13.56 -10.03
N TRP A 183 29.64 -14.44 -9.28
CA TRP A 183 28.45 -14.08 -8.47
C TRP A 183 28.76 -14.22 -6.99
N TYR A 184 28.63 -13.15 -6.25
CA TYR A 184 29.04 -13.07 -4.84
C TYR A 184 27.89 -13.00 -3.86
N HIS A 185 26.68 -12.77 -4.36
CA HIS A 185 25.49 -12.59 -3.52
C HIS A 185 24.34 -13.43 -4.04
N ILE A 186 23.52 -13.92 -3.12
CA ILE A 186 22.24 -14.53 -3.44
C ILE A 186 21.09 -13.71 -2.86
N LEU A 187 20.00 -13.69 -3.60
CA LEU A 187 18.71 -13.22 -3.12
C LEU A 187 17.71 -14.36 -3.23
N LEU A 188 16.70 -14.31 -2.40
CA LEU A 188 15.61 -15.26 -2.44
C LEU A 188 14.30 -14.53 -2.75
N LYS A 189 13.63 -14.94 -3.83
CA LYS A 189 12.28 -14.47 -4.17
C LYS A 189 11.28 -15.50 -3.66
N GLU A 190 10.46 -15.12 -2.67
CA GLU A 190 9.40 -15.97 -2.14
C GLU A 190 8.20 -16.04 -3.08
N GLY A 191 7.31 -16.99 -2.81
CA GLY A 191 6.13 -17.22 -3.65
C GLY A 191 5.09 -16.10 -3.62
N ASP A 192 5.19 -15.16 -2.69
CA ASP A 192 4.41 -13.93 -2.67
C ASP A 192 5.04 -12.81 -3.52
N GLY A 193 6.26 -13.04 -4.05
CA GLY A 193 7.04 -12.07 -4.82
C GLY A 193 7.99 -11.22 -3.99
N SER A 194 8.02 -11.37 -2.66
CA SER A 194 9.00 -10.70 -1.80
C SER A 194 10.42 -11.14 -2.14
N ILE A 195 11.36 -10.19 -2.17
CA ILE A 195 12.78 -10.47 -2.43
C ILE A 195 13.57 -10.16 -1.17
N TRP A 196 14.26 -11.15 -0.65
CA TRP A 196 15.10 -11.06 0.54
C TRP A 196 16.59 -11.08 0.18
N GLY A 197 17.40 -10.44 1.01
CA GLY A 197 18.84 -10.35 0.85
C GLY A 197 19.32 -9.01 0.31
N THR A 198 18.45 -8.06 0.06
CA THR A 198 18.83 -6.71 -0.36
C THR A 198 18.86 -5.76 0.83
N SER A 199 19.93 -4.99 0.94
CA SER A 199 20.00 -3.86 1.88
C SER A 199 20.02 -2.53 1.08
N GLY A 200 18.90 -2.17 0.49
CA GLY A 200 18.82 -1.05 -0.43
C GLY A 200 18.76 -1.50 -1.88
N SER A 201 19.34 -0.74 -2.81
CA SER A 201 19.19 -0.96 -4.26
C SER A 201 19.99 -2.11 -4.83
N VAL A 202 21.05 -2.55 -4.15
CA VAL A 202 21.96 -3.58 -4.66
C VAL A 202 22.45 -4.44 -3.50
N GLY A 203 22.66 -5.72 -3.75
CA GLY A 203 23.22 -6.62 -2.76
C GLY A 203 22.56 -7.98 -2.73
N GLY A 204 22.68 -8.64 -1.63
CA GLY A 204 22.21 -9.98 -1.37
C GLY A 204 22.87 -10.53 -0.12
N PHE A 205 22.59 -11.77 0.21
CA PHE A 205 23.39 -12.48 1.20
C PHE A 205 24.76 -12.76 0.60
N HIS A 206 25.82 -12.28 1.26
CA HIS A 206 27.20 -12.50 0.82
C HIS A 206 27.54 -13.98 1.00
N LEU A 207 28.21 -14.55 -0.01
CA LEU A 207 28.66 -15.95 -0.04
C LEU A 207 30.07 -16.09 0.48
#